data_74ca4b14f60d1a18f774ac919100a753
#
_entry.id   74ca4b14f60d1a18f774ac919100a753
#
_cell.length_a   1.000
_cell.length_b   1.000
_cell.length_c   1.000
_cell.angle_alpha   90.00
_cell.angle_beta   90.00
_cell.angle_gamma   90.00
#
_symmetry.space_group_name_H-M   'P 1'
#
loop_
_entity.id
_entity.type
_entity.pdbx_description
1 polymer ?
#
loop_
_entity_poly.entity_id
_entity_poly.type
_entity_poly.pdbx_seq_one_letter_code
_entity_poly.pdbx_strand_id
1 'polypeptide(L)'
;MRIKKFLKKLFRLLGYKIEKIHPDIHELTFDEIYPKFLKNPVIFDVGANEGQSIERFKKIFVNFEIHCFEPNYSLYQKLKKKYENNKNIFVNNLAVSKEIGEGVLNITQKSGSSSMLDIKKNTKWLKVRSKQFNTDPDNFIKKKEKVSTVSLNDYCKTHDIKEVDILKIDTQGFEDKVLIGSSEMIKNQSIKFIELEIIQKEAYENNFSFYDLEK
;
A
#
# COMPACT_ATOMS: atom_id res chain seq x y z
N MET A 1 -22.51 31.62 4.32
CA MET A 1 -21.50 32.66 4.64
C MET A 1 -21.90 33.58 5.80
N ARG A 2 -23.15 34.02 5.94
CA ARG A 2 -23.62 34.91 7.02
C ARG A 2 -23.57 34.32 8.44
N ILE A 3 -23.92 33.04 8.64
CA ILE A 3 -23.97 32.38 9.96
C ILE A 3 -22.58 32.29 10.62
N LYS A 4 -21.53 31.96 9.86
CA LYS A 4 -20.15 31.89 10.37
C LYS A 4 -19.63 33.27 10.88
N LYS A 5 -20.01 34.37 10.20
CA LYS A 5 -19.68 35.72 10.64
C LYS A 5 -20.40 36.12 11.93
N PHE A 6 -21.67 35.71 12.06
CA PHE A 6 -22.48 35.95 13.25
C PHE A 6 -21.92 35.20 14.48
N LEU A 7 -21.62 33.90 14.33
CA LEU A 7 -21.02 33.10 15.40
C LEU A 7 -19.66 33.66 15.85
N LYS A 8 -18.78 34.08 14.92
CA LYS A 8 -17.51 34.74 15.28
C LYS A 8 -17.72 36.01 16.08
N LYS A 9 -18.75 36.81 15.78
CA LYS A 9 -19.07 38.03 16.50
C LYS A 9 -19.59 37.75 17.91
N LEU A 10 -20.46 36.76 18.08
CA LEU A 10 -20.99 36.33 19.35
C LEU A 10 -19.89 35.81 20.29
N PHE A 11 -19.01 34.91 19.81
CA PHE A 11 -17.92 34.38 20.61
C PHE A 11 -16.91 35.47 21.02
N ARG A 12 -16.69 36.47 20.15
CA ARG A 12 -15.83 37.62 20.46
C ARG A 12 -16.38 38.50 21.58
N LEU A 13 -17.71 38.65 21.64
CA LEU A 13 -18.40 39.36 22.74
C LEU A 13 -18.27 38.62 24.09
N LEU A 14 -18.10 37.29 24.04
CA LEU A 14 -17.87 36.43 25.22
C LEU A 14 -16.38 36.29 25.57
N GLY A 15 -15.50 37.05 24.94
CA GLY A 15 -14.05 37.01 25.20
C GLY A 15 -13.29 35.88 24.49
N TYR A 16 -13.95 35.11 23.59
CA TYR A 16 -13.32 34.02 22.86
C TYR A 16 -12.93 34.44 21.44
N LYS A 17 -11.73 34.03 21.00
CA LYS A 17 -11.27 34.17 19.63
C LYS A 17 -11.47 32.85 18.88
N ILE A 18 -12.33 32.85 17.85
CA ILE A 18 -12.49 31.70 16.98
C ILE A 18 -11.52 31.84 15.81
N GLU A 19 -10.50 31.01 15.78
CA GLU A 19 -9.58 30.87 14.66
C GLU A 19 -9.85 29.55 13.94
N LYS A 20 -9.50 29.48 12.64
CA LYS A 20 -9.46 28.20 11.93
C LYS A 20 -8.26 27.45 12.44
N ILE A 21 -8.49 26.35 13.14
CA ILE A 21 -7.43 25.43 13.50
C ILE A 21 -6.92 24.84 12.17
N HIS A 22 -5.67 25.10 11.85
CA HIS A 22 -4.96 24.33 10.83
C HIS A 22 -4.45 23.10 11.55
N PRO A 23 -4.91 21.89 11.21
CA PRO A 23 -4.38 20.69 11.82
C PRO A 23 -2.86 20.69 11.64
N ASP A 24 -2.14 20.34 12.68
CA ASP A 24 -0.70 20.06 12.55
C ASP A 24 -0.53 18.97 11.51
N ILE A 25 0.60 18.99 10.80
CA ILE A 25 0.86 17.98 9.74
C ILE A 25 0.76 16.55 10.30
N HIS A 26 0.97 16.36 11.58
CA HIS A 26 0.83 15.08 12.30
C HIS A 26 -0.63 14.61 12.47
N GLU A 27 -1.62 15.50 12.30
CA GLU A 27 -3.05 15.17 12.36
C GLU A 27 -3.65 14.88 10.98
N LEU A 28 -2.87 15.07 9.91
CA LEU A 28 -3.30 14.86 8.54
C LEU A 28 -3.12 13.39 8.13
N THR A 29 -4.11 12.88 7.41
CA THR A 29 -3.98 11.60 6.72
C THR A 29 -3.06 11.74 5.50
N PHE A 30 -2.55 10.62 4.99
CA PHE A 30 -1.78 10.62 3.73
C PHE A 30 -2.56 11.25 2.57
N ASP A 31 -3.87 11.00 2.48
CA ASP A 31 -4.75 11.55 1.45
C ASP A 31 -4.86 13.09 1.48
N GLU A 32 -4.67 13.67 2.67
CA GLU A 32 -4.64 15.13 2.86
C GLU A 32 -3.23 15.72 2.68
N ILE A 33 -2.20 14.92 2.86
CA ILE A 33 -0.80 15.33 2.70
C ILE A 33 -0.40 15.33 1.23
N TYR A 34 -0.64 14.24 0.50
CA TYR A 34 -0.17 14.06 -0.87
C TYR A 34 -0.49 15.23 -1.81
N PRO A 35 -1.74 15.75 -1.91
CA PRO A 35 -2.06 16.81 -2.85
C PRO A 35 -1.46 18.16 -2.48
N LYS A 36 -0.87 18.31 -1.29
CA LYS A 36 -0.14 19.53 -0.91
C LYS A 36 1.24 19.61 -1.55
N PHE A 37 1.83 18.46 -1.88
CA PHE A 37 3.20 18.34 -2.39
C PHE A 37 3.26 17.78 -3.83
N LEU A 38 2.21 17.10 -4.28
CA LEU A 38 2.19 16.36 -5.53
C LEU A 38 1.02 16.82 -6.41
N LYS A 39 1.25 16.94 -7.74
CA LYS A 39 0.20 17.28 -8.71
C LYS A 39 -0.14 16.11 -9.65
N ASN A 40 0.86 15.53 -10.30
CA ASN A 40 0.73 14.42 -11.25
C ASN A 40 1.71 13.32 -10.83
N PRO A 41 1.46 12.63 -9.71
CA PRO A 41 2.44 11.70 -9.16
C PRO A 41 2.61 10.43 -9.99
N VAL A 42 3.82 9.89 -9.96
CA VAL A 42 4.14 8.50 -10.29
C VAL A 42 3.99 7.68 -9.02
N ILE A 43 3.09 6.71 -9.04
CA ILE A 43 2.70 5.90 -7.88
C ILE A 43 3.05 4.44 -8.13
N PHE A 44 3.65 3.80 -7.13
CA PHE A 44 3.82 2.34 -7.11
C PHE A 44 2.92 1.75 -6.02
N ASP A 45 2.00 0.85 -6.41
CA ASP A 45 1.08 0.14 -5.51
C ASP A 45 1.50 -1.33 -5.45
N VAL A 46 2.30 -1.66 -4.45
CA VAL A 46 2.80 -3.02 -4.22
C VAL A 46 1.85 -3.80 -3.33
N GLY A 47 1.22 -4.83 -3.90
CA GLY A 47 0.08 -5.54 -3.32
C GLY A 47 -1.24 -4.90 -3.68
N ALA A 48 -1.49 -4.70 -4.99
CA ALA A 48 -2.65 -3.96 -5.49
C ALA A 48 -4.00 -4.64 -5.22
N ASN A 49 -4.00 -5.96 -4.98
CA ASN A 49 -5.17 -6.77 -4.64
C ASN A 49 -6.36 -6.53 -5.61
N GLU A 50 -7.49 -6.02 -5.16
CA GLU A 50 -8.68 -5.71 -5.98
C GLU A 50 -8.67 -4.27 -6.55
N GLY A 51 -7.58 -3.51 -6.33
CA GLY A 51 -7.40 -2.15 -6.84
C GLY A 51 -8.00 -1.06 -5.97
N GLN A 52 -8.14 -1.30 -4.67
CA GLN A 52 -8.67 -0.31 -3.72
C GLN A 52 -7.84 0.97 -3.72
N SER A 53 -6.51 0.84 -3.79
CA SER A 53 -5.58 1.96 -3.84
C SER A 53 -5.76 2.80 -5.12
N ILE A 54 -6.00 2.14 -6.26
CA ILE A 54 -6.27 2.84 -7.52
C ILE A 54 -7.50 3.75 -7.38
N GLU A 55 -8.60 3.20 -6.83
CA GLU A 55 -9.84 3.96 -6.63
C GLU A 55 -9.67 5.07 -5.57
N ARG A 56 -8.80 4.86 -4.58
CA ARG A 56 -8.42 5.89 -3.61
C ARG A 56 -7.66 7.02 -4.29
N PHE A 57 -6.61 6.73 -5.06
CA PHE A 57 -5.80 7.75 -5.73
C PHE A 57 -6.57 8.53 -6.79
N LYS A 58 -7.55 7.91 -7.49
CA LYS A 58 -8.48 8.62 -8.37
C LYS A 58 -9.30 9.71 -7.68
N LYS A 59 -9.55 9.59 -6.39
CA LYS A 59 -10.27 10.62 -5.60
C LYS A 59 -9.36 11.74 -5.16
N ILE A 60 -8.06 11.49 -5.05
CA ILE A 60 -7.05 12.42 -4.54
C ILE A 60 -6.46 13.24 -5.71
N PHE A 61 -6.17 12.60 -6.83
CA PHE A 61 -5.48 13.20 -7.96
C PHE A 61 -6.34 13.18 -9.23
N VAL A 62 -6.34 14.31 -9.94
CA VAL A 62 -6.98 14.41 -11.26
C VAL A 62 -6.17 13.66 -12.31
N ASN A 63 -4.85 13.78 -12.27
CA ASN A 63 -3.91 13.08 -13.14
C ASN A 63 -2.84 12.41 -12.28
N PHE A 64 -2.51 11.17 -12.61
CA PHE A 64 -1.42 10.40 -12.00
C PHE A 64 -1.06 9.23 -12.93
N GLU A 65 0.12 8.68 -12.73
CA GLU A 65 0.55 7.41 -13.30
C GLU A 65 0.70 6.40 -12.17
N ILE A 66 0.20 5.16 -12.34
CA ILE A 66 0.29 4.14 -11.31
C ILE A 66 0.74 2.80 -11.87
N HIS A 67 1.77 2.23 -11.26
CA HIS A 67 2.28 0.89 -11.50
C HIS A 67 1.83 -0.02 -10.36
N CYS A 68 0.91 -0.93 -10.66
CA CYS A 68 0.34 -1.87 -9.73
C CYS A 68 1.04 -3.22 -9.84
N PHE A 69 1.41 -3.80 -8.72
CA PHE A 69 2.03 -5.13 -8.64
C PHE A 69 1.11 -6.07 -7.89
N GLU A 70 0.58 -7.07 -8.59
CA GLU A 70 -0.33 -8.08 -8.05
C GLU A 70 0.09 -9.48 -8.51
N PRO A 71 0.73 -10.26 -7.61
CA PRO A 71 1.22 -11.59 -7.96
C PRO A 71 0.10 -12.63 -8.17
N ASN A 72 -1.06 -12.49 -7.51
CA ASN A 72 -2.18 -13.40 -7.71
C ASN A 72 -2.73 -13.26 -9.13
N TYR A 73 -2.50 -14.27 -9.96
CA TYR A 73 -2.89 -14.24 -11.37
C TYR A 73 -4.38 -13.92 -11.59
N SER A 74 -5.27 -14.47 -10.76
CA SER A 74 -6.71 -14.21 -10.89
C SER A 74 -7.07 -12.74 -10.61
N LEU A 75 -6.44 -12.11 -9.62
CA LEU A 75 -6.65 -10.69 -9.32
C LEU A 75 -6.01 -9.80 -10.38
N TYR A 76 -4.79 -10.13 -10.80
CA TYR A 76 -4.13 -9.45 -11.91
C TYR A 76 -5.00 -9.40 -13.16
N GLN A 77 -5.60 -10.54 -13.59
CA GLN A 77 -6.47 -10.56 -14.75
C GLN A 77 -7.71 -9.67 -14.60
N LYS A 78 -8.31 -9.65 -13.41
CA LYS A 78 -9.44 -8.75 -13.10
C LYS A 78 -9.04 -7.28 -13.19
N LEU A 79 -7.90 -6.91 -12.59
CA LEU A 79 -7.37 -5.56 -12.62
C LEU A 79 -7.03 -5.14 -14.05
N LYS A 80 -6.31 -5.98 -14.78
CA LYS A 80 -5.93 -5.74 -16.18
C LYS A 80 -7.15 -5.46 -17.04
N LYS A 81 -8.19 -6.29 -16.94
CA LYS A 81 -9.45 -6.08 -17.66
C LYS A 81 -10.17 -4.80 -17.23
N LYS A 82 -10.22 -4.53 -15.91
CA LYS A 82 -10.91 -3.34 -15.37
C LYS A 82 -10.30 -2.03 -15.86
N TYR A 83 -8.98 -2.01 -16.06
CA TYR A 83 -8.24 -0.79 -16.39
C TYR A 83 -7.60 -0.80 -17.79
N GLU A 84 -7.97 -1.75 -18.66
CA GLU A 84 -7.41 -1.94 -20.02
C GLU A 84 -7.41 -0.67 -20.89
N ASN A 85 -8.42 0.19 -20.72
CA ASN A 85 -8.58 1.45 -21.47
C ASN A 85 -7.93 2.65 -20.79
N ASN A 86 -7.25 2.47 -19.65
CA ASN A 86 -6.58 3.56 -18.94
C ASN A 86 -5.07 3.53 -19.17
N LYS A 87 -4.56 4.48 -19.95
CA LYS A 87 -3.15 4.52 -20.37
C LYS A 87 -2.17 4.83 -19.24
N ASN A 88 -2.66 5.32 -18.11
CA ASN A 88 -1.83 5.69 -16.97
C ASN A 88 -1.88 4.66 -15.81
N ILE A 89 -2.53 3.51 -16.03
CA ILE A 89 -2.61 2.42 -15.04
C ILE A 89 -1.92 1.19 -15.62
N PHE A 90 -0.76 0.85 -15.07
CA PHE A 90 0.05 -0.29 -15.48
C PHE A 90 -0.12 -1.42 -14.47
N VAL A 91 -0.69 -2.54 -14.90
CA VAL A 91 -0.92 -3.69 -14.02
C VAL A 91 0.09 -4.79 -14.36
N ASN A 92 0.86 -5.20 -13.36
CA ASN A 92 1.94 -6.17 -13.48
C ASN A 92 1.64 -7.43 -12.67
N ASN A 93 1.74 -8.61 -13.30
CA ASN A 93 1.62 -9.89 -12.60
C ASN A 93 2.98 -10.30 -12.03
N LEU A 94 3.43 -9.55 -11.04
CA LEU A 94 4.72 -9.70 -10.39
C LEU A 94 4.56 -9.53 -8.88
N ALA A 95 5.33 -10.28 -8.11
CA ALA A 95 5.59 -9.96 -6.72
C ALA A 95 6.83 -9.08 -6.63
N VAL A 96 6.77 -7.99 -5.88
CA VAL A 96 7.97 -7.19 -5.61
C VAL A 96 8.75 -7.84 -4.48
N SER A 97 10.04 -8.02 -4.70
CA SER A 97 10.98 -8.68 -3.79
C SER A 97 12.34 -7.98 -3.83
N LYS A 98 13.33 -8.56 -3.16
CA LYS A 98 14.71 -8.06 -3.16
C LYS A 98 15.42 -8.20 -4.52
N GLU A 99 14.99 -9.16 -5.37
CA GLU A 99 15.66 -9.51 -6.61
C GLU A 99 14.70 -10.15 -7.63
N ILE A 100 15.12 -10.24 -8.87
CA ILE A 100 14.45 -11.00 -9.93
C ILE A 100 14.55 -12.49 -9.64
N GLY A 101 13.44 -13.22 -9.79
CA GLY A 101 13.39 -14.66 -9.57
C GLY A 101 11.98 -15.21 -9.52
N GLU A 102 11.80 -16.23 -8.70
CA GLU A 102 10.50 -16.87 -8.45
C GLU A 102 10.24 -16.99 -6.94
N GLY A 103 8.98 -17.03 -6.58
CA GLY A 103 8.53 -17.26 -5.21
C GLY A 103 7.23 -18.05 -5.15
N VAL A 104 6.74 -18.28 -3.95
CA VAL A 104 5.47 -18.95 -3.71
C VAL A 104 4.53 -18.02 -2.98
N LEU A 105 3.39 -17.70 -3.57
CA LEU A 105 2.31 -16.95 -2.95
C LEU A 105 1.33 -17.89 -2.25
N ASN A 106 1.13 -17.70 -0.96
CA ASN A 106 0.10 -18.36 -0.16
C ASN A 106 -1.22 -17.58 -0.33
N ILE A 107 -2.11 -18.09 -1.16
CA ILE A 107 -3.42 -17.47 -1.43
C ILE A 107 -4.41 -17.94 -0.36
N THR A 108 -4.97 -17.00 0.39
CA THR A 108 -5.95 -17.27 1.45
C THR A 108 -7.38 -17.21 0.93
N GLN A 109 -8.34 -17.61 1.77
CA GLN A 109 -9.78 -17.57 1.43
C GLN A 109 -10.27 -16.16 1.07
N LYS A 110 -9.69 -15.13 1.67
CA LYS A 110 -9.86 -13.72 1.27
C LYS A 110 -8.51 -13.15 0.92
N SER A 111 -8.39 -12.60 -0.28
CA SER A 111 -7.13 -12.14 -0.89
C SER A 111 -6.30 -11.19 -0.03
N GLY A 112 -6.95 -10.33 0.75
CA GLY A 112 -6.29 -9.34 1.61
C GLY A 112 -5.45 -9.90 2.78
N SER A 113 -5.27 -11.23 2.87
CA SER A 113 -4.33 -11.87 3.82
C SER A 113 -3.37 -12.82 3.10
N SER A 114 -3.32 -12.77 1.76
CA SER A 114 -2.37 -13.56 0.98
C SER A 114 -0.97 -12.98 1.10
N SER A 115 0.04 -13.83 1.23
CA SER A 115 1.42 -13.42 1.46
C SER A 115 2.41 -14.37 0.81
N MET A 116 3.61 -13.86 0.53
CA MET A 116 4.77 -14.68 0.17
C MET A 116 5.38 -15.40 1.38
N LEU A 117 5.02 -15.00 2.60
CA LEU A 117 5.43 -15.67 3.84
C LEU A 117 4.45 -16.77 4.22
N ASP A 118 4.95 -17.78 4.91
CA ASP A 118 4.08 -18.79 5.54
C ASP A 118 3.33 -18.19 6.73
N ILE A 119 2.09 -18.61 6.90
CA ILE A 119 1.24 -18.15 8.00
C ILE A 119 1.66 -18.86 9.28
N LYS A 120 1.85 -18.08 10.33
CA LYS A 120 2.24 -18.59 11.63
C LYS A 120 1.08 -19.32 12.29
N LYS A 121 1.28 -20.64 12.52
CA LYS A 121 0.27 -21.53 13.10
C LYS A 121 0.05 -21.25 14.60
N ASN A 122 -1.10 -21.67 15.11
CA ASN A 122 -1.47 -21.61 16.54
C ASN A 122 -1.50 -20.20 17.16
N THR A 123 -1.55 -19.14 16.35
CA THR A 123 -1.61 -17.75 16.83
C THR A 123 -3.03 -17.30 17.10
N LYS A 124 -3.17 -16.29 17.98
CA LYS A 124 -4.44 -15.61 18.20
C LYS A 124 -4.93 -14.93 16.92
N TRP A 125 -4.02 -14.34 16.16
CA TRP A 125 -4.31 -13.70 14.87
C TRP A 125 -4.98 -14.69 13.90
N LEU A 126 -4.39 -15.86 13.69
CA LEU A 126 -4.94 -16.88 12.78
C LEU A 126 -6.34 -17.33 13.21
N LYS A 127 -6.54 -17.60 14.51
CA LYS A 127 -7.84 -17.98 15.06
C LYS A 127 -8.92 -16.91 14.82
N VAL A 128 -8.59 -15.64 15.06
CA VAL A 128 -9.52 -14.51 14.84
C VAL A 128 -9.82 -14.33 13.36
N ARG A 129 -8.81 -14.35 12.50
CA ARG A 129 -8.99 -14.19 11.04
C ARG A 129 -9.75 -15.35 10.42
N SER A 130 -9.47 -16.59 10.82
CA SER A 130 -10.21 -17.76 10.34
C SER A 130 -11.70 -17.64 10.69
N LYS A 131 -12.03 -17.21 11.91
CA LYS A 131 -13.41 -16.96 12.31
C LYS A 131 -14.07 -15.85 11.46
N GLN A 132 -13.35 -14.74 11.18
CA GLN A 132 -13.87 -13.66 10.33
C GLN A 132 -14.09 -14.11 8.88
N PHE A 133 -13.30 -15.03 8.39
CA PHE A 133 -13.40 -15.57 7.03
C PHE A 133 -14.32 -16.79 6.95
N ASN A 134 -14.91 -17.20 8.06
CA ASN A 134 -15.75 -18.39 8.18
C ASN A 134 -15.03 -19.64 7.63
N THR A 135 -13.78 -19.83 8.03
CA THR A 135 -12.92 -20.96 7.63
C THR A 135 -12.23 -21.57 8.84
N ASP A 136 -11.77 -22.80 8.69
CA ASP A 136 -10.90 -23.46 9.67
C ASP A 136 -9.47 -22.92 9.56
N PRO A 137 -8.72 -22.73 10.69
CA PRO A 137 -7.32 -22.36 10.66
C PRO A 137 -6.43 -23.23 9.79
N ASP A 138 -6.69 -24.54 9.73
CA ASP A 138 -5.92 -25.48 8.90
C ASP A 138 -6.21 -25.34 7.40
N ASN A 139 -7.37 -24.78 7.05
CA ASN A 139 -7.81 -24.51 5.68
C ASN A 139 -7.71 -23.00 5.32
N PHE A 140 -6.97 -22.22 6.08
CA PHE A 140 -6.86 -20.77 5.87
C PHE A 140 -6.17 -20.43 4.53
N ILE A 141 -5.17 -21.23 4.12
CA ILE A 141 -4.55 -21.15 2.80
C ILE A 141 -5.39 -21.98 1.83
N LYS A 142 -5.95 -21.32 0.83
CA LYS A 142 -6.75 -21.97 -0.22
C LYS A 142 -5.87 -22.62 -1.30
N LYS A 143 -4.74 -21.98 -1.65
CA LYS A 143 -3.88 -22.38 -2.76
C LYS A 143 -2.48 -21.82 -2.57
N LYS A 144 -1.47 -22.53 -3.03
CA LYS A 144 -0.12 -22.02 -3.24
C LYS A 144 0.13 -21.84 -4.74
N GLU A 145 0.70 -20.72 -5.13
CA GLU A 145 0.93 -20.37 -6.53
C GLU A 145 2.37 -19.90 -6.73
N LYS A 146 3.06 -20.43 -7.73
CA LYS A 146 4.36 -19.91 -8.15
C LYS A 146 4.15 -18.55 -8.82
N VAL A 147 4.98 -17.58 -8.45
CA VAL A 147 4.91 -16.21 -8.95
C VAL A 147 6.31 -15.71 -9.32
N SER A 148 6.39 -14.91 -10.35
CA SER A 148 7.63 -14.22 -10.72
C SER A 148 7.87 -13.05 -9.78
N THR A 149 9.15 -12.81 -9.43
CA THR A 149 9.56 -11.69 -8.58
C THR A 149 10.40 -10.69 -9.34
N VAL A 150 10.38 -9.44 -8.91
CA VAL A 150 11.21 -8.34 -9.42
C VAL A 150 11.62 -7.43 -8.27
N SER A 151 12.81 -6.82 -8.33
CA SER A 151 13.12 -5.69 -7.46
C SER A 151 12.59 -4.39 -8.07
N LEU A 152 12.25 -3.39 -7.25
CA LEU A 152 11.85 -2.08 -7.78
C LEU A 152 13.03 -1.38 -8.46
N ASN A 153 14.26 -1.61 -8.00
CA ASN A 153 15.46 -1.10 -8.68
C ASN A 153 15.52 -1.61 -10.13
N ASP A 154 15.32 -2.91 -10.36
CA ASP A 154 15.37 -3.50 -11.70
C ASP A 154 14.17 -3.10 -12.55
N TYR A 155 12.98 -3.06 -11.94
CA TYR A 155 11.77 -2.61 -12.62
C TYR A 155 11.93 -1.18 -13.15
N CYS A 156 12.40 -0.26 -12.32
CA CYS A 156 12.62 1.13 -12.71
C CYS A 156 13.69 1.27 -13.80
N LYS A 157 14.79 0.51 -13.70
CA LYS A 157 15.81 0.47 -14.76
C LYS A 157 15.23 0.01 -16.10
N THR A 158 14.41 -1.05 -16.08
CA THR A 158 13.82 -1.63 -17.30
C THR A 158 12.81 -0.69 -17.96
N HIS A 159 12.07 0.10 -17.17
CA HIS A 159 11.01 1.01 -17.66
C HIS A 159 11.46 2.48 -17.74
N ASP A 160 12.74 2.77 -17.51
CA ASP A 160 13.34 4.12 -17.50
C ASP A 160 12.65 5.10 -16.52
N ILE A 161 12.14 4.58 -15.37
CA ILE A 161 11.53 5.37 -14.32
C ILE A 161 12.62 5.88 -13.38
N LYS A 162 12.76 7.20 -13.27
CA LYS A 162 13.83 7.83 -12.47
C LYS A 162 13.39 8.16 -11.05
N GLU A 163 12.12 8.53 -10.88
CA GLU A 163 11.55 8.95 -9.60
C GLU A 163 10.19 8.30 -9.39
N VAL A 164 9.88 8.02 -8.14
CA VAL A 164 8.57 7.54 -7.67
C VAL A 164 8.08 8.50 -6.60
N ASP A 165 6.93 9.11 -6.80
CA ASP A 165 6.39 10.05 -5.84
C ASP A 165 5.79 9.36 -4.62
N ILE A 166 5.08 8.25 -4.84
CA ILE A 166 4.47 7.47 -3.75
C ILE A 166 4.77 5.99 -3.97
N LEU A 167 5.43 5.38 -3.01
CA LEU A 167 5.59 3.93 -2.91
C LEU A 167 4.67 3.42 -1.79
N LYS A 168 3.52 2.83 -2.15
CA LYS A 168 2.64 2.13 -1.23
C LYS A 168 3.00 0.66 -1.19
N ILE A 169 3.19 0.11 0.00
CA ILE A 169 3.55 -1.29 0.25
C ILE A 169 2.54 -1.92 1.20
N ASP A 170 1.85 -2.94 0.73
CA ASP A 170 0.88 -3.75 1.47
C ASP A 170 1.00 -5.21 1.01
N THR A 171 2.05 -5.88 1.48
CA THR A 171 2.45 -7.22 1.04
C THR A 171 2.24 -8.28 2.10
N GLN A 172 1.55 -7.91 3.17
CA GLN A 172 1.14 -8.81 4.22
C GLN A 172 2.33 -9.54 4.87
N GLY A 173 3.30 -8.74 5.36
CA GLY A 173 4.47 -9.20 6.10
C GLY A 173 5.76 -9.30 5.28
N PHE A 174 5.71 -9.04 3.96
CA PHE A 174 6.86 -9.15 3.04
C PHE A 174 7.49 -7.78 2.70
N GLU A 175 7.15 -6.74 3.46
CA GLU A 175 7.50 -5.33 3.23
C GLU A 175 9.01 -5.09 3.24
N ASP A 176 9.75 -5.79 4.10
CA ASP A 176 11.22 -5.69 4.18
C ASP A 176 11.90 -6.10 2.86
N LYS A 177 11.38 -7.12 2.17
CA LYS A 177 11.95 -7.57 0.90
C LYS A 177 11.70 -6.54 -0.22
N VAL A 178 10.54 -5.86 -0.16
CA VAL A 178 10.24 -4.75 -1.07
C VAL A 178 11.19 -3.59 -0.82
N LEU A 179 11.42 -3.21 0.44
CA LEU A 179 12.35 -2.12 0.80
C LEU A 179 13.78 -2.44 0.40
N ILE A 180 14.25 -3.68 0.62
CA ILE A 180 15.57 -4.13 0.15
C ILE A 180 15.67 -4.02 -1.37
N GLY A 181 14.63 -4.44 -2.12
CA GLY A 181 14.57 -4.33 -3.58
C GLY A 181 14.46 -2.89 -4.11
N SER A 182 14.20 -1.93 -3.21
CA SER A 182 14.13 -0.48 -3.50
C SER A 182 15.36 0.28 -3.00
N SER A 183 16.35 -0.40 -2.44
CA SER A 183 17.43 0.21 -1.65
C SER A 183 18.25 1.27 -2.40
N GLU A 184 18.51 1.09 -3.71
CA GLU A 184 19.20 2.09 -4.53
C GLU A 184 18.35 3.35 -4.69
N MET A 185 17.03 3.19 -4.94
CA MET A 185 16.11 4.32 -5.09
C MET A 185 15.96 5.09 -3.78
N ILE A 186 15.87 4.37 -2.64
CA ILE A 186 15.81 4.99 -1.31
C ILE A 186 17.09 5.76 -1.02
N LYS A 187 18.26 5.14 -1.23
CA LYS A 187 19.57 5.76 -1.03
C LYS A 187 19.76 7.02 -1.88
N ASN A 188 19.28 6.99 -3.11
CA ASN A 188 19.38 8.11 -4.06
C ASN A 188 18.26 9.15 -3.87
N GLN A 189 17.38 8.98 -2.86
CA GLN A 189 16.23 9.85 -2.59
C GLN A 189 15.27 9.98 -3.80
N SER A 190 15.17 8.92 -4.60
CA SER A 190 14.30 8.85 -5.78
C SER A 190 12.84 8.48 -5.42
N ILE A 191 12.54 8.26 -4.14
CA ILE A 191 11.19 8.01 -3.63
C ILE A 191 10.84 9.12 -2.64
N LYS A 192 9.73 9.86 -2.90
CA LYS A 192 9.33 11.00 -2.06
C LYS A 192 8.52 10.62 -0.84
N PHE A 193 7.59 9.67 -0.99
CA PHE A 193 6.75 9.16 0.09
C PHE A 193 6.74 7.64 0.09
N ILE A 194 6.85 7.03 1.27
CA ILE A 194 6.65 5.60 1.48
C ILE A 194 5.45 5.45 2.42
N GLU A 195 4.39 4.80 1.91
CA GLU A 195 3.24 4.37 2.71
C GLU A 195 3.34 2.88 2.94
N LEU A 196 3.48 2.48 4.20
CA LEU A 196 3.79 1.12 4.60
C LEU A 196 2.73 0.60 5.56
N GLU A 197 2.12 -0.56 5.25
CA GLU A 197 1.31 -1.29 6.22
C GLU A 197 2.22 -2.24 7.02
N ILE A 198 2.25 -2.07 8.35
CA ILE A 198 3.04 -2.92 9.23
C ILE A 198 2.13 -3.90 9.96
N ILE A 199 2.29 -5.18 9.68
CA ILE A 199 1.50 -6.24 10.27
C ILE A 199 2.10 -6.70 11.59
N GLN A 200 1.21 -7.03 12.55
CA GLN A 200 1.64 -7.56 13.84
C GLN A 200 2.45 -8.85 13.69
N LYS A 201 3.52 -8.97 14.47
CA LYS A 201 4.51 -10.07 14.44
C LYS A 201 3.93 -11.49 14.56
N GLU A 202 2.67 -11.63 14.94
CA GLU A 202 2.03 -12.94 15.13
C GLU A 202 1.37 -13.53 13.86
N ALA A 203 1.33 -12.79 12.74
CA ALA A 203 0.58 -13.20 11.56
C ALA A 203 1.34 -14.18 10.67
N TYR A 204 2.59 -13.89 10.38
CA TYR A 204 3.41 -14.62 9.42
C TYR A 204 4.75 -15.02 10.04
N GLU A 205 5.36 -16.11 9.51
CA GLU A 205 6.71 -16.51 9.90
C GLU A 205 7.73 -15.51 9.38
N ASN A 206 8.68 -15.11 10.22
CA ASN A 206 9.76 -14.19 9.86
C ASN A 206 9.29 -12.84 9.27
N ASN A 207 8.07 -12.40 9.60
CA ASN A 207 7.62 -11.10 9.14
C ASN A 207 8.39 -9.97 9.83
N PHE A 208 8.50 -8.90 9.07
CA PHE A 208 9.09 -7.63 9.45
C PHE A 208 8.30 -6.93 10.56
N SER A 209 8.99 -6.23 11.44
CA SER A 209 8.37 -5.43 12.50
C SER A 209 8.83 -3.97 12.43
N PHE A 210 8.09 -3.08 13.08
CA PHE A 210 8.45 -1.66 13.13
C PHE A 210 9.89 -1.43 13.65
N TYR A 211 10.35 -2.23 14.61
CA TYR A 211 11.71 -2.14 15.16
C TYR A 211 12.81 -2.55 14.16
N ASP A 212 12.45 -3.28 13.13
CA ASP A 212 13.40 -3.68 12.08
C ASP A 212 13.64 -2.56 11.05
N LEU A 213 12.75 -1.53 11.03
CA LEU A 213 12.92 -0.31 10.21
C LEU A 213 14.01 0.63 10.73
N GLU A 214 14.31 0.59 12.03
CA GLU A 214 15.26 1.50 12.65
C GLU A 214 16.73 1.05 12.55
N LYS A 215 16.98 -0.14 12.00
CA LYS A 215 18.32 -0.73 11.82
C LYS A 215 18.83 -0.55 10.41
#